data_ed13f718d7f600356f6b5c4101a9f55a
#
_entry.id   ed13f718d7f600356f6b5c4101a9f55a
#
_cell.length_a   1.000
_cell.length_b   1.000
_cell.length_c   1.000
_cell.angle_alpha   90.00
_cell.angle_beta   90.00
_cell.angle_gamma   90.00
#
_symmetry.space_group_name_H-M   'P 1'
#
loop_
_entity.id
_entity.type
_entity.pdbx_description
1 polymer ?
#
loop_
_entity_poly.entity_id
_entity_poly.type
_entity_poly.pdbx_seq_one_letter_code
_entity_poly.pdbx_strand_id
1 'polypeptide(L)'
;MSSNKNKVACPMDCYDACQGQMYDGNIKGSKENFVTNGKLCVNFANLLKEENLQNSLFQGKTISLDESLNILLDKLKSTTPAKTLFYTGSGNLGLMQSSTKKIFTQYGSTLTKGSLCDGGGGAGIKAGRQNVINPPIQKLIDADIIIVWGRNFSVTSSHMYNLVKDKTFVTIDPICTDIAKKSKIHMQINPKTDYELALLFTRFAHMQDL
;
A
#
# COMPACT_ATOMS: atom_id res chain seq x y z
N MET A 1 -4.92 -37.05 4.24
CA MET A 1 -3.58 -36.43 4.27
C MET A 1 -3.72 -35.01 3.72
N SER A 2 -3.71 -34.01 4.58
CA SER A 2 -3.75 -32.61 4.19
C SER A 2 -2.44 -32.30 3.47
N SER A 3 -2.48 -32.11 2.15
CA SER A 3 -1.33 -31.60 1.40
C SER A 3 -1.03 -30.22 1.97
N ASN A 4 0.09 -30.09 2.63
CA ASN A 4 0.63 -28.81 3.07
C ASN A 4 1.03 -28.02 1.82
N LYS A 5 0.02 -27.52 1.09
CA LYS A 5 0.24 -26.68 -0.06
C LYS A 5 0.90 -25.41 0.47
N ASN A 6 2.08 -25.08 -0.02
CA ASN A 6 2.83 -23.92 0.39
C ASN A 6 1.99 -22.65 0.14
N LYS A 7 1.28 -22.20 1.17
CA LYS A 7 0.52 -20.96 1.14
C LYS A 7 1.49 -19.80 1.07
N VAL A 8 1.21 -18.85 0.20
CA VAL A 8 1.99 -17.62 0.02
C VAL A 8 1.07 -16.42 0.08
N ALA A 9 1.55 -15.33 0.64
CA ALA A 9 0.87 -14.04 0.64
C ALA A 9 1.44 -13.15 -0.46
N CYS A 10 0.62 -12.33 -1.05
CA CYS A 10 1.06 -11.28 -1.98
C CYS A 10 1.91 -10.24 -1.22
N PRO A 11 3.10 -9.88 -1.72
CA PRO A 11 3.94 -8.87 -1.08
C PRO A 11 3.54 -7.44 -1.40
N MET A 12 2.54 -7.23 -2.26
CA MET A 12 2.05 -5.89 -2.61
C MET A 12 1.15 -5.33 -1.52
N ASP A 13 1.24 -4.03 -1.28
CA ASP A 13 0.51 -3.31 -0.22
C ASP A 13 -0.93 -2.91 -0.58
N CYS A 14 -1.60 -3.65 -1.45
CA CYS A 14 -3.00 -3.37 -1.71
C CYS A 14 -3.92 -4.01 -0.66
N TYR A 15 -5.09 -3.40 -0.46
CA TYR A 15 -6.08 -3.86 0.52
C TYR A 15 -6.69 -5.23 0.20
N ASP A 16 -6.48 -5.75 -1.00
CA ASP A 16 -6.99 -7.05 -1.43
C ASP A 16 -6.39 -8.22 -0.63
N ALA A 17 -5.22 -8.05 -0.02
CA ALA A 17 -4.55 -9.03 0.83
C ALA A 17 -4.55 -10.45 0.22
N CYS A 18 -4.14 -10.55 -1.04
CA CYS A 18 -4.27 -11.78 -1.82
C CYS A 18 -3.47 -12.93 -1.22
N GLN A 19 -4.12 -14.08 -1.13
CA GLN A 19 -3.49 -15.34 -0.77
C GLN A 19 -3.34 -16.23 -2.00
N GLY A 20 -2.14 -16.73 -2.22
CA GLY A 20 -1.80 -17.71 -3.25
C GLY A 20 -1.39 -19.05 -2.68
N GLN A 21 -1.13 -19.97 -3.57
CA GLN A 21 -0.55 -21.28 -3.28
C GLN A 21 0.52 -21.55 -4.33
N MET A 22 1.69 -21.99 -3.88
CA MET A 22 2.73 -22.48 -4.79
C MET A 22 2.32 -23.84 -5.36
N TYR A 23 2.38 -23.93 -6.67
CA TYR A 23 2.08 -25.15 -7.39
C TYR A 23 3.00 -25.25 -8.60
N ASP A 24 3.87 -26.24 -8.60
CA ASP A 24 4.79 -26.52 -9.73
C ASP A 24 5.53 -25.27 -10.24
N GLY A 25 6.19 -24.57 -9.31
CA GLY A 25 6.95 -23.35 -9.60
C GLY A 25 6.11 -22.10 -9.96
N ASN A 26 4.79 -22.21 -9.91
CA ASN A 26 3.88 -21.10 -10.21
C ASN A 26 3.03 -20.73 -8.99
N ILE A 27 2.50 -19.51 -8.98
CA ILE A 27 1.53 -19.06 -7.98
C ILE A 27 0.12 -19.20 -8.56
N LYS A 28 -0.76 -19.88 -7.83
CA LYS A 28 -2.19 -19.96 -8.12
C LYS A 28 -2.98 -19.30 -7.00
N GLY A 29 -4.11 -18.68 -7.31
CA GLY A 29 -4.98 -18.06 -6.31
C GLY A 29 -5.60 -19.08 -5.37
N SER A 30 -5.73 -18.73 -4.10
CA SER A 30 -6.43 -19.53 -3.11
C SER A 30 -7.93 -19.24 -3.12
N LYS A 31 -8.76 -20.27 -3.29
CA LYS A 31 -10.22 -20.14 -3.16
C LYS A 31 -10.67 -19.87 -1.72
N GLU A 32 -9.80 -20.10 -0.74
CA GLU A 32 -10.07 -19.78 0.67
C GLU A 32 -10.08 -18.27 0.95
N ASN A 33 -9.47 -17.46 0.07
CA ASN A 33 -9.51 -16.02 0.19
C ASN A 33 -10.81 -15.48 -0.45
N PHE A 34 -11.74 -15.03 0.36
CA PHE A 34 -13.06 -14.57 -0.09
C PHE A 34 -13.00 -13.32 -0.98
N VAL A 35 -11.96 -12.47 -0.84
CA VAL A 35 -11.79 -11.26 -1.64
C VAL A 35 -11.41 -11.61 -3.07
N THR A 36 -10.43 -12.51 -3.23
CA THR A 36 -9.89 -12.89 -4.53
C THR A 36 -10.61 -14.06 -5.18
N ASN A 37 -11.22 -14.93 -4.36
CA ASN A 37 -11.93 -16.13 -4.79
C ASN A 37 -11.14 -16.96 -5.83
N GLY A 38 -9.87 -17.18 -5.55
CA GLY A 38 -8.97 -17.97 -6.40
C GLY A 38 -8.42 -17.22 -7.62
N LYS A 39 -8.73 -15.96 -7.83
CA LYS A 39 -8.17 -15.13 -8.90
C LYS A 39 -6.92 -14.41 -8.39
N LEU A 40 -5.98 -14.14 -9.28
CA LEU A 40 -4.81 -13.30 -9.03
C LEU A 40 -4.80 -12.15 -10.02
N CYS A 41 -4.30 -11.00 -9.58
CA CYS A 41 -3.95 -9.92 -10.51
C CYS A 41 -2.66 -10.28 -11.26
N VAL A 42 -2.40 -9.57 -12.35
CA VAL A 42 -1.23 -9.82 -13.20
C VAL A 42 0.09 -9.70 -12.43
N ASN A 43 0.20 -8.75 -11.51
CA ASN A 43 1.42 -8.52 -10.72
C ASN A 43 1.73 -9.71 -9.82
N PHE A 44 0.74 -10.23 -9.09
CA PHE A 44 0.96 -11.37 -8.22
C PHE A 44 1.16 -12.68 -9.01
N ALA A 45 0.42 -12.87 -10.09
CA ALA A 45 0.55 -14.06 -10.94
C ALA A 45 1.93 -14.16 -11.61
N ASN A 46 2.55 -13.02 -11.93
CA ASN A 46 3.86 -12.97 -12.60
C ASN A 46 5.02 -12.67 -11.64
N LEU A 47 4.78 -12.56 -10.34
CA LEU A 47 5.80 -12.18 -9.37
C LEU A 47 7.11 -12.98 -9.47
N LEU A 48 7.00 -14.28 -9.73
CA LEU A 48 8.17 -15.17 -9.87
C LEU A 48 8.78 -15.16 -11.27
N LYS A 49 8.14 -14.51 -12.24
CA LYS A 49 8.62 -14.40 -13.62
C LYS A 49 9.35 -13.09 -13.88
N GLU A 50 9.23 -12.12 -12.97
CA GLU A 50 9.91 -10.85 -13.07
C GLU A 50 11.40 -11.02 -12.82
N GLU A 51 12.21 -10.40 -13.65
CA GLU A 51 13.65 -10.34 -13.40
C GLU A 51 13.92 -9.47 -12.18
N ASN A 52 14.45 -10.10 -11.15
CA ASN A 52 14.92 -9.39 -9.98
C ASN A 52 16.38 -8.95 -10.18
N LEU A 53 16.78 -7.87 -9.52
CA LEU A 53 18.18 -7.46 -9.47
C LEU A 53 19.02 -8.60 -8.88
N GLN A 54 19.90 -9.16 -9.71
CA GLN A 54 20.74 -10.29 -9.33
C GLN A 54 22.07 -9.85 -8.68
N ASN A 55 22.46 -8.59 -8.93
CA ASN A 55 23.76 -8.07 -8.54
C ASN A 55 23.65 -6.68 -7.92
N SER A 56 24.57 -6.39 -7.01
CA SER A 56 24.78 -5.05 -6.47
C SER A 56 25.61 -4.20 -7.44
N LEU A 57 25.45 -2.88 -7.35
CA LEU A 57 26.26 -1.93 -8.11
C LEU A 57 27.03 -1.00 -7.16
N PHE A 58 28.31 -0.84 -7.43
CA PHE A 58 29.14 0.15 -6.76
C PHE A 58 29.93 0.97 -7.78
N GLN A 59 29.76 2.29 -7.77
CA GLN A 59 30.36 3.21 -8.74
C GLN A 59 30.15 2.81 -10.20
N GLY A 60 28.93 2.32 -10.52
CA GLY A 60 28.55 1.87 -11.86
C GLY A 60 29.08 0.49 -12.26
N LYS A 61 29.81 -0.19 -11.39
CA LYS A 61 30.33 -1.54 -11.63
C LYS A 61 29.51 -2.59 -10.86
N THR A 62 29.25 -3.71 -11.50
CA THR A 62 28.60 -4.87 -10.87
C THR A 62 29.56 -5.52 -9.87
N ILE A 63 29.07 -5.72 -8.65
CA ILE A 63 29.80 -6.39 -7.57
C ILE A 63 28.92 -7.50 -6.96
N SER A 64 29.54 -8.42 -6.22
CA SER A 64 28.81 -9.45 -5.48
C SER A 64 28.05 -8.87 -4.29
N LEU A 65 27.08 -9.62 -3.77
CA LEU A 65 26.35 -9.24 -2.55
C LEU A 65 27.31 -9.13 -1.36
N ASP A 66 28.21 -10.10 -1.17
CA ASP A 66 29.17 -10.10 -0.07
C ASP A 66 30.09 -8.88 -0.13
N GLU A 67 30.56 -8.54 -1.31
CA GLU A 67 31.39 -7.33 -1.50
C GLU A 67 30.60 -6.06 -1.15
N SER A 68 29.35 -5.97 -1.58
CA SER A 68 28.48 -4.81 -1.25
C SER A 68 28.19 -4.70 0.24
N LEU A 69 27.98 -5.83 0.94
CA LEU A 69 27.79 -5.86 2.38
C LEU A 69 29.06 -5.45 3.14
N ASN A 70 30.24 -5.88 2.69
CA ASN A 70 31.50 -5.47 3.28
C ASN A 70 31.75 -3.97 3.11
N ILE A 71 31.50 -3.41 1.93
CA ILE A 71 31.60 -1.96 1.69
C ILE A 71 30.64 -1.19 2.63
N LEU A 72 29.39 -1.65 2.77
CA LEU A 72 28.43 -1.04 3.68
C LEU A 72 28.92 -1.11 5.13
N LEU A 73 29.39 -2.30 5.56
CA LEU A 73 29.89 -2.50 6.92
C LEU A 73 31.08 -1.59 7.25
N ASP A 74 32.02 -1.46 6.33
CA ASP A 74 33.19 -0.57 6.51
C ASP A 74 32.77 0.90 6.60
N LYS A 75 31.80 1.31 5.81
CA LYS A 75 31.21 2.66 5.91
C LYS A 75 30.52 2.89 7.25
N LEU A 76 29.74 1.94 7.72
CA LEU A 76 29.07 2.03 9.03
C LEU A 76 30.11 2.07 10.17
N LYS A 77 31.16 1.23 10.13
CA LYS A 77 32.23 1.24 11.13
C LYS A 77 33.02 2.55 11.17
N SER A 78 33.23 3.18 10.02
CA SER A 78 33.97 4.44 9.90
C SER A 78 33.13 5.70 10.13
N THR A 79 31.80 5.55 10.29
CA THR A 79 30.88 6.68 10.47
C THR A 79 30.32 6.69 11.89
N THR A 80 30.26 7.85 12.53
CA THR A 80 29.58 8.00 13.82
C THR A 80 28.10 7.61 13.66
N PRO A 81 27.56 6.69 14.48
CA PRO A 81 26.19 6.22 14.32
C PRO A 81 25.14 7.33 14.19
N ALA A 82 25.20 8.35 15.03
CA ALA A 82 24.28 9.49 14.99
C ALA A 82 24.35 10.32 13.69
N LYS A 83 25.44 10.22 12.91
CA LYS A 83 25.58 10.85 11.59
C LYS A 83 25.04 9.97 10.44
N THR A 84 24.59 8.77 10.75
CA THR A 84 23.93 7.87 9.81
C THR A 84 22.42 8.07 9.91
N LEU A 85 21.78 8.52 8.84
CA LEU A 85 20.32 8.63 8.77
C LEU A 85 19.74 7.36 8.15
N PHE A 86 18.90 6.66 8.91
CA PHE A 86 18.05 5.60 8.37
C PHE A 86 16.70 6.20 7.99
N TYR A 87 16.50 6.40 6.69
CA TYR A 87 15.29 6.98 6.13
C TYR A 87 14.41 5.90 5.50
N THR A 88 13.16 5.83 5.93
CA THR A 88 12.16 4.93 5.35
C THR A 88 10.84 5.65 5.15
N GLY A 89 10.11 5.27 4.10
CA GLY A 89 8.70 5.57 3.93
C GLY A 89 7.83 4.42 4.46
N SER A 90 6.51 4.47 4.23
CA SER A 90 5.59 3.39 4.58
C SER A 90 5.91 2.12 3.79
N GLY A 91 6.03 2.22 2.46
CA GLY A 91 6.39 1.11 1.59
C GLY A 91 5.69 -0.21 1.91
N ASN A 92 6.36 -1.29 1.68
CA ASN A 92 5.88 -2.63 2.04
C ASN A 92 5.97 -2.83 3.56
N LEU A 93 4.83 -3.12 4.20
CA LEU A 93 4.70 -3.26 5.66
C LEU A 93 5.00 -4.66 6.20
N GLY A 94 5.61 -5.53 5.39
CA GLY A 94 5.98 -6.90 5.81
C GLY A 94 6.96 -6.93 6.98
N LEU A 95 6.92 -8.00 7.76
CA LEU A 95 7.82 -8.21 8.90
C LEU A 95 9.29 -8.18 8.51
N MET A 96 9.64 -8.72 7.35
CA MET A 96 11.03 -8.75 6.87
C MET A 96 11.56 -7.33 6.60
N GLN A 97 10.74 -6.45 6.07
CA GLN A 97 11.12 -5.05 5.82
C GLN A 97 11.35 -4.27 7.12
N SER A 98 10.63 -4.61 8.18
CA SER A 98 10.82 -3.96 9.48
C SER A 98 12.11 -4.38 10.19
N SER A 99 12.73 -5.50 9.80
CA SER A 99 13.99 -6.00 10.40
C SER A 99 15.16 -5.02 10.21
N THR A 100 15.23 -4.34 9.06
CA THR A 100 16.25 -3.34 8.78
C THR A 100 16.21 -2.17 9.78
N LYS A 101 15.02 -1.72 10.15
CA LYS A 101 14.85 -0.67 11.17
C LYS A 101 15.43 -1.11 12.52
N LYS A 102 15.25 -2.39 12.91
CA LYS A 102 15.80 -2.92 14.14
C LYS A 102 17.34 -2.90 14.14
N ILE A 103 17.96 -3.29 13.02
CA ILE A 103 19.43 -3.25 12.85
C ILE A 103 19.94 -1.82 13.02
N PHE A 104 19.40 -0.86 12.30
CA PHE A 104 19.85 0.53 12.37
C PHE A 104 19.53 1.21 13.71
N THR A 105 18.46 0.80 14.40
CA THR A 105 18.19 1.23 15.78
C THR A 105 19.28 0.74 16.73
N GLN A 106 19.67 -0.53 16.63
CA GLN A 106 20.74 -1.11 17.46
C GLN A 106 22.11 -0.51 17.15
N TYR A 107 22.36 -0.17 15.89
CA TYR A 107 23.56 0.55 15.48
C TYR A 107 23.64 1.98 16.07
N GLY A 108 22.52 2.58 16.44
CA GLY A 108 22.44 3.95 16.99
C GLY A 108 22.24 5.03 15.94
N SER A 109 21.67 4.70 14.78
CA SER A 109 21.38 5.66 13.72
C SER A 109 20.34 6.68 14.12
N THR A 110 20.39 7.86 13.51
CA THR A 110 19.27 8.79 13.48
C THR A 110 18.13 8.18 12.66
N LEU A 111 16.94 8.13 13.22
CA LEU A 111 15.75 7.55 12.57
C LEU A 111 14.73 8.66 12.26
N THR A 112 14.02 8.52 11.14
CA THR A 112 12.85 9.35 10.87
C THR A 112 11.66 8.91 11.73
N LYS A 113 10.85 9.88 12.17
CA LYS A 113 9.62 9.63 12.95
C LYS A 113 8.40 10.06 12.13
N GLY A 114 7.46 9.14 11.95
CA GLY A 114 6.25 9.38 11.16
C GLY A 114 6.53 9.38 9.65
N SER A 115 5.53 9.71 8.89
CA SER A 115 5.61 9.89 7.43
C SER A 115 4.70 11.04 6.99
N LEU A 116 5.05 11.71 5.89
CA LEU A 116 4.22 12.77 5.31
C LEU A 116 2.98 12.22 4.58
N CYS A 117 2.97 10.94 4.27
CA CYS A 117 1.88 10.23 3.60
C CYS A 117 0.89 9.68 4.65
N ASP A 118 1.05 8.43 5.05
CA ASP A 118 0.15 7.73 5.97
C ASP A 118 0.13 8.36 7.37
N GLY A 119 1.29 8.75 7.89
CA GLY A 119 1.39 9.42 9.20
C GLY A 119 0.66 10.76 9.24
N GLY A 120 0.74 11.55 8.16
CA GLY A 120 -0.01 12.81 8.02
C GLY A 120 -1.52 12.58 7.95
N GLY A 121 -1.95 11.63 7.11
CA GLY A 121 -3.35 11.23 6.99
C GLY A 121 -3.91 10.69 8.31
N GLY A 122 -3.17 9.80 8.97
CA GLY A 122 -3.55 9.26 10.28
C GLY A 122 -3.66 10.32 11.37
N ALA A 123 -2.77 11.32 11.37
CA ALA A 123 -2.85 12.45 12.30
C ALA A 123 -4.13 13.28 12.08
N GLY A 124 -4.48 13.54 10.82
CA GLY A 124 -5.73 14.24 10.48
C GLY A 124 -6.98 13.47 10.91
N ILE A 125 -7.03 12.15 10.64
CA ILE A 125 -8.15 11.29 11.06
C ILE A 125 -8.25 11.27 12.60
N LYS A 126 -7.12 11.18 13.30
CA LYS A 126 -7.10 11.18 14.75
C LYS A 126 -7.58 12.50 15.33
N ALA A 127 -7.23 13.63 14.73
CA ALA A 127 -7.69 14.94 15.15
C ALA A 127 -9.22 15.08 15.02
N GLY A 128 -9.81 14.55 13.94
CA GLY A 128 -11.26 14.62 13.72
C GLY A 128 -12.07 13.55 14.45
N ARG A 129 -11.54 12.32 14.60
CA ARG A 129 -12.29 11.16 15.12
C ARG A 129 -11.67 10.48 16.34
N GLN A 130 -10.58 11.02 16.87
CA GLN A 130 -9.80 10.50 18.01
C GLN A 130 -9.09 9.16 17.75
N ASN A 131 -9.56 8.34 16.82
CA ASN A 131 -9.01 7.04 16.49
C ASN A 131 -8.77 6.89 14.98
N VAL A 132 -7.69 6.20 14.63
CA VAL A 132 -7.41 5.75 13.26
C VAL A 132 -7.83 4.28 13.19
N ILE A 133 -9.04 4.02 12.71
CA ILE A 133 -9.57 2.66 12.55
C ILE A 133 -9.94 2.49 11.09
N ASN A 134 -9.35 1.48 10.45
CA ASN A 134 -9.78 1.01 9.14
C ASN A 134 -10.94 0.03 9.34
N PRO A 135 -12.13 0.30 8.79
CA PRO A 135 -13.26 -0.60 8.93
C PRO A 135 -12.98 -1.92 8.18
N PRO A 136 -13.59 -3.03 8.63
CA PRO A 136 -13.50 -4.28 7.90
C PRO A 136 -14.16 -4.15 6.52
N ILE A 137 -13.71 -4.95 5.56
CA ILE A 137 -14.20 -4.94 4.16
C ILE A 137 -15.72 -5.12 4.06
N GLN A 138 -16.33 -5.79 5.03
CA GLN A 138 -17.77 -5.97 5.08
C GLN A 138 -18.52 -4.63 5.07
N LYS A 139 -18.00 -3.61 5.74
CA LYS A 139 -18.59 -2.27 5.72
C LYS A 139 -18.61 -1.62 4.34
N LEU A 140 -17.60 -1.94 3.51
CA LEU A 140 -17.60 -1.50 2.12
C LEU A 140 -18.66 -2.27 1.29
N ILE A 141 -18.79 -3.57 1.53
CA ILE A 141 -19.78 -4.43 0.84
C ILE A 141 -21.21 -4.01 1.22
N ASP A 142 -21.45 -3.65 2.47
CA ASP A 142 -22.75 -3.24 2.98
C ASP A 142 -23.16 -1.81 2.56
N ALA A 143 -22.21 -1.01 2.07
CA ALA A 143 -22.50 0.37 1.68
C ALA A 143 -23.35 0.45 0.41
N ASP A 144 -24.33 1.34 0.38
CA ASP A 144 -25.15 1.62 -0.82
C ASP A 144 -24.44 2.58 -1.78
N ILE A 145 -23.68 3.53 -1.21
CA ILE A 145 -22.93 4.55 -1.95
C ILE A 145 -21.48 4.50 -1.50
N ILE A 146 -20.58 4.50 -2.47
CA ILE A 146 -19.13 4.50 -2.24
C ILE A 146 -18.54 5.78 -2.84
N ILE A 147 -17.93 6.58 -1.97
CA ILE A 147 -17.18 7.76 -2.38
C ILE A 147 -15.73 7.36 -2.60
N VAL A 148 -15.24 7.54 -3.83
CA VAL A 148 -13.85 7.28 -4.21
C VAL A 148 -13.16 8.62 -4.40
N TRP A 149 -12.23 8.95 -3.52
CA TRP A 149 -11.54 10.24 -3.53
C TRP A 149 -10.05 10.06 -3.80
N GLY A 150 -9.58 10.60 -4.93
CA GLY A 150 -8.17 10.60 -5.34
C GLY A 150 -7.57 9.19 -5.47
N ARG A 151 -8.37 8.19 -5.85
CA ARG A 151 -7.92 6.82 -5.92
C ARG A 151 -8.45 6.08 -7.15
N ASN A 152 -7.55 5.49 -7.92
CA ASN A 152 -7.94 4.60 -9.01
C ASN A 152 -8.28 3.19 -8.46
N PHE A 153 -9.39 3.11 -7.74
CA PHE A 153 -9.80 1.95 -6.95
C PHE A 153 -9.94 0.67 -7.79
N SER A 154 -10.44 0.79 -9.01
CA SER A 154 -10.60 -0.37 -9.92
C SER A 154 -9.26 -1.00 -10.33
N VAL A 155 -8.16 -0.25 -10.24
CA VAL A 155 -6.80 -0.72 -10.56
C VAL A 155 -6.03 -1.06 -9.28
N THR A 156 -6.02 -0.18 -8.29
CA THR A 156 -5.19 -0.31 -7.10
C THR A 156 -5.69 -1.37 -6.11
N SER A 157 -6.96 -1.78 -6.20
CA SER A 157 -7.58 -2.84 -5.37
C SER A 157 -8.66 -3.54 -6.18
N SER A 158 -8.25 -4.18 -7.29
CA SER A 158 -9.15 -4.70 -8.31
C SER A 158 -10.08 -5.82 -7.80
N HIS A 159 -9.63 -6.65 -6.87
CA HIS A 159 -10.46 -7.71 -6.31
C HIS A 159 -11.52 -7.13 -5.37
N MET A 160 -11.14 -6.21 -4.51
CA MET A 160 -12.08 -5.49 -3.64
C MET A 160 -13.10 -4.69 -4.46
N TYR A 161 -12.64 -4.01 -5.53
CA TYR A 161 -13.54 -3.34 -6.47
C TYR A 161 -14.58 -4.31 -7.06
N ASN A 162 -14.17 -5.52 -7.46
CA ASN A 162 -15.08 -6.51 -8.03
C ASN A 162 -16.19 -6.96 -7.07
N LEU A 163 -15.97 -6.90 -5.76
CA LEU A 163 -17.02 -7.21 -4.77
C LEU A 163 -18.12 -6.14 -4.71
N VAL A 164 -17.82 -4.93 -5.15
CA VAL A 164 -18.71 -3.77 -5.00
C VAL A 164 -18.98 -3.04 -6.32
N LYS A 165 -18.58 -3.60 -7.45
CA LYS A 165 -18.65 -2.95 -8.78
C LYS A 165 -20.05 -2.53 -9.21
N ASP A 166 -21.08 -3.16 -8.64
CA ASP A 166 -22.48 -2.90 -8.96
C ASP A 166 -23.13 -1.88 -7.99
N LYS A 167 -22.35 -1.32 -7.06
CA LYS A 167 -22.77 -0.25 -6.15
C LYS A 167 -22.77 1.11 -6.83
N THR A 168 -23.41 2.09 -6.20
CA THR A 168 -23.38 3.46 -6.65
C THR A 168 -22.06 4.12 -6.25
N PHE A 169 -21.32 4.64 -7.24
CA PHE A 169 -20.09 5.39 -7.00
C PHE A 169 -20.28 6.88 -7.17
N VAL A 170 -19.61 7.64 -6.32
CA VAL A 170 -19.29 9.05 -6.47
C VAL A 170 -17.79 9.18 -6.51
N THR A 171 -17.22 9.73 -7.57
CA THR A 171 -15.76 9.85 -7.70
C THR A 171 -15.35 11.32 -7.65
N ILE A 172 -14.36 11.62 -6.82
CA ILE A 172 -13.69 12.91 -6.71
C ILE A 172 -12.25 12.69 -7.16
N ASP A 173 -11.89 13.18 -8.34
CA ASP A 173 -10.58 12.92 -8.93
C ASP A 173 -10.26 13.97 -10.01
N PRO A 174 -9.03 14.50 -10.10
CA PRO A 174 -8.64 15.44 -11.14
C PRO A 174 -8.67 14.84 -12.55
N ILE A 175 -8.63 13.51 -12.67
CA ILE A 175 -8.66 12.81 -13.96
C ILE A 175 -9.86 11.88 -14.06
N CYS A 176 -10.39 11.74 -15.28
CA CYS A 176 -11.50 10.85 -15.56
C CYS A 176 -11.02 9.39 -15.69
N THR A 177 -10.83 8.72 -14.55
CA THR A 177 -10.46 7.30 -14.46
C THR A 177 -11.60 6.39 -14.92
N ASP A 178 -11.33 5.09 -15.11
CA ASP A 178 -12.39 4.15 -15.50
C ASP A 178 -13.51 4.01 -14.45
N ILE A 179 -13.18 4.20 -13.18
CA ILE A 179 -14.22 4.24 -12.14
C ILE A 179 -15.00 5.56 -12.20
N ALA A 180 -14.34 6.69 -12.49
CA ALA A 180 -15.01 7.97 -12.66
C ALA A 180 -16.04 7.95 -13.82
N LYS A 181 -15.69 7.31 -14.94
CA LYS A 181 -16.62 7.10 -16.07
C LYS A 181 -17.86 6.30 -15.71
N LYS A 182 -17.76 5.38 -14.74
CA LYS A 182 -18.86 4.52 -14.28
C LYS A 182 -19.61 5.11 -13.08
N SER A 183 -19.10 6.17 -12.49
CA SER A 183 -19.70 6.79 -11.32
C SER A 183 -20.98 7.57 -11.67
N LYS A 184 -21.93 7.55 -10.77
CA LYS A 184 -23.14 8.38 -10.87
C LYS A 184 -22.81 9.87 -10.93
N ILE A 185 -21.76 10.26 -10.19
CA ILE A 185 -21.25 11.63 -10.15
C ILE A 185 -19.73 11.55 -10.22
N HIS A 186 -19.12 12.30 -11.13
CA HIS A 186 -17.70 12.58 -11.13
C HIS A 186 -17.49 14.08 -10.86
N MET A 187 -16.90 14.39 -9.72
CA MET A 187 -16.46 15.72 -9.36
C MET A 187 -15.00 15.87 -9.79
N GLN A 188 -14.80 16.43 -10.99
CA GLN A 188 -13.46 16.69 -11.48
C GLN A 188 -12.93 17.96 -10.83
N ILE A 189 -11.97 17.82 -9.94
CA ILE A 189 -11.33 18.91 -9.22
C ILE A 189 -9.99 19.27 -9.87
N ASN A 190 -9.50 20.47 -9.62
CA ASN A 190 -8.14 20.81 -9.98
C ASN A 190 -7.15 20.11 -9.04
N PRO A 191 -5.98 19.67 -9.53
CA PRO A 191 -4.94 19.13 -8.63
C PRO A 191 -4.64 20.10 -7.49
N LYS A 192 -4.48 19.58 -6.26
CA LYS A 192 -4.20 20.31 -5.02
C LYS A 192 -5.39 21.08 -4.42
N THR A 193 -6.61 20.92 -4.91
CA THR A 193 -7.81 21.59 -4.34
C THR A 193 -8.65 20.66 -3.44
N ASP A 194 -8.12 19.51 -3.07
CA ASP A 194 -8.80 18.53 -2.20
C ASP A 194 -9.13 19.12 -0.83
N TYR A 195 -8.21 19.90 -0.27
CA TYR A 195 -8.37 20.52 1.03
C TYR A 195 -9.53 21.55 1.04
N GLU A 196 -9.58 22.40 0.05
CA GLU A 196 -10.64 23.40 -0.11
C GLU A 196 -12.01 22.73 -0.27
N LEU A 197 -12.07 21.65 -1.07
CA LEU A 197 -13.31 20.90 -1.23
C LEU A 197 -13.75 20.23 0.08
N ALA A 198 -12.81 19.65 0.83
CA ALA A 198 -13.10 19.07 2.14
C ALA A 198 -13.63 20.10 3.14
N LEU A 199 -13.05 21.31 3.16
CA LEU A 199 -13.56 22.42 3.97
C LEU A 199 -14.96 22.85 3.54
N LEU A 200 -15.25 22.91 2.24
CA LEU A 200 -16.59 23.23 1.74
C LEU A 200 -17.62 22.19 2.17
N PHE A 201 -17.29 20.90 2.11
CA PHE A 201 -18.17 19.83 2.61
C PHE A 201 -18.42 19.96 4.11
N THR A 202 -17.37 20.21 4.88
CA THR A 202 -17.47 20.39 6.34
C THR A 202 -18.36 21.59 6.67
N ARG A 203 -18.17 22.72 5.98
CA ARG A 203 -19.00 23.91 6.15
C ARG A 203 -20.47 23.63 5.78
N PHE A 204 -20.69 22.96 4.66
CA PHE A 204 -22.05 22.62 4.22
C PHE A 204 -22.76 21.71 5.24
N ALA A 205 -22.09 20.66 5.72
CA ALA A 205 -22.64 19.76 6.72
C ALA A 205 -23.00 20.52 8.01
N HIS A 206 -22.11 21.41 8.48
CA HIS A 206 -22.37 22.23 9.67
C HIS A 206 -23.56 23.20 9.47
N MET A 207 -23.74 23.77 8.27
CA MET A 207 -24.88 24.65 7.98
C MET A 207 -26.22 23.89 7.89
N GLN A 208 -26.19 22.58 7.68
CA GLN A 208 -27.36 21.71 7.61
C GLN A 208 -27.61 20.92 8.91
N ASP A 209 -26.83 21.17 9.96
CA ASP A 209 -26.86 20.42 11.23
C ASP A 209 -26.70 18.90 11.05
N LEU A 210 -25.85 18.47 10.10
CA LEU A 210 -25.55 17.06 9.76
C LEU A 210 -24.34 16.53 10.54
#